data_a149e1db9383ad50d6ff055a4ba73aca
#
_entry.id   a149e1db9383ad50d6ff055a4ba73aca
#
_cell.length_a   1.000
_cell.length_b   1.000
_cell.length_c   1.000
_cell.angle_alpha   90.00
_cell.angle_beta   90.00
_cell.angle_gamma   90.00
#
_symmetry.space_group_name_H-M   'P 1'
#
loop_
_entity.id
_entity.type
_entity.pdbx_description
1 polymer ?
#
loop_
_entity_poly.entity_id
_entity_poly.type
_entity_poly.pdbx_seq_one_letter_code
_entity_poly.pdbx_strand_id
1 'polypeptide(L)'
;SSADIKKLVAVIQQKANVKELAIIRTDKLSQTGTGSSLSKINLGNIRDTIYQNKLIVDYLEQNFNVLDDDTLRRVCKINEMLNLKLPNVEVGRNISWKPKSFEFDNMFSYGEDNIVDFSNMVGSMGLFANNASGKSSLLDALTYCIFDKCARTFKAVNIMNTDKTTFKCKFNFEIDGVDYFIERRAKKNRKGQVKVDVDFWSEIDGKVKNLNGEQRRETNKSIYSYIGSYEDFILTSMSLQNNNTGFIDKSQSEKKDTLAQFLDIGLFDELWKLSNEESNEVSSVIKDLEKQDFSSSIVDLNNELKDLNKLDKEKSKELLSYRKQRDEHLNEIKQISKRIVKVPIDGVSFDELTDKKRLLVESQESISSELKSMVESKE
;
A
#
# COMPACT_ATOMS: atom_id res chain seq x y z
N SER A 1 18.73 17.12 -37.53
CA SER A 1 18.60 17.85 -36.27
C SER A 1 17.14 18.31 -36.06
N SER A 2 16.76 18.77 -34.86
CA SER A 2 15.39 19.28 -34.59
C SER A 2 15.03 20.47 -35.49
N ALA A 3 16.02 21.25 -35.95
CA ALA A 3 15.86 22.37 -36.85
C ALA A 3 15.49 21.93 -38.29
N ASP A 4 16.04 20.81 -38.73
CA ASP A 4 15.78 20.26 -40.06
C ASP A 4 14.37 19.69 -40.16
N ILE A 5 13.89 19.10 -39.11
CA ILE A 5 12.51 18.59 -39.03
C ILE A 5 11.50 19.72 -39.09
N LYS A 6 11.72 20.84 -38.37
CA LYS A 6 10.85 22.02 -38.43
C LYS A 6 10.80 22.62 -39.86
N LYS A 7 11.94 22.67 -40.55
CA LYS A 7 12.00 23.14 -41.97
C LYS A 7 11.24 22.19 -42.90
N LEU A 8 11.38 20.86 -42.69
CA LEU A 8 10.66 19.85 -43.48
C LEU A 8 9.14 19.96 -43.28
N VAL A 9 8.69 20.14 -42.05
CA VAL A 9 7.27 20.36 -41.72
C VAL A 9 6.72 21.57 -42.42
N ALA A 10 7.42 22.70 -42.36
CA ALA A 10 6.98 23.94 -43.00
C ALA A 10 6.86 23.79 -44.54
N VAL A 11 7.83 23.10 -45.17
CA VAL A 11 7.80 22.84 -46.64
C VAL A 11 6.64 21.89 -46.99
N ILE A 12 6.38 20.86 -46.21
CA ILE A 12 5.26 19.94 -46.47
C ILE A 12 3.91 20.64 -46.27
N GLN A 13 3.74 21.44 -45.23
CA GLN A 13 2.51 22.20 -44.98
C GLN A 13 2.24 23.17 -46.12
N GLN A 14 3.28 23.84 -46.62
CA GLN A 14 3.15 24.80 -47.71
C GLN A 14 2.83 24.14 -49.08
N LYS A 15 3.43 22.97 -49.37
CA LYS A 15 3.22 22.25 -50.63
C LYS A 15 1.96 21.41 -50.70
N ALA A 16 1.54 20.82 -49.57
CA ALA A 16 0.43 19.88 -49.49
C ALA A 16 -0.88 20.49 -49.01
N ASN A 17 -0.89 21.80 -48.68
CA ASN A 17 -2.06 22.52 -48.13
C ASN A 17 -2.77 21.80 -46.97
N VAL A 18 -2.00 21.16 -46.09
CA VAL A 18 -2.49 20.38 -44.97
C VAL A 18 -2.56 21.26 -43.73
N LYS A 19 -3.71 21.30 -43.06
CA LYS A 19 -3.93 22.14 -41.86
C LYS A 19 -3.17 21.63 -40.63
N GLU A 20 -3.02 20.31 -40.49
CA GLU A 20 -2.31 19.68 -39.38
C GLU A 20 -1.38 18.57 -39.87
N LEU A 21 -0.15 18.55 -39.36
CA LEU A 21 0.85 17.54 -39.70
C LEU A 21 1.45 16.97 -38.41
N ALA A 22 1.20 15.69 -38.17
CA ALA A 22 1.78 14.95 -37.05
C ALA A 22 3.01 14.18 -37.51
N ILE A 23 4.17 14.45 -36.90
CA ILE A 23 5.40 13.68 -37.15
C ILE A 23 5.56 12.64 -36.06
N ILE A 24 5.46 11.38 -36.42
CA ILE A 24 5.74 10.25 -35.57
C ILE A 24 7.18 9.81 -35.81
N ARG A 25 8.04 9.97 -34.80
CA ARG A 25 9.42 9.46 -34.86
C ARG A 25 9.42 7.97 -34.59
N THR A 26 9.79 7.17 -35.57
CA THR A 26 9.90 5.70 -35.47
C THR A 26 11.29 5.23 -35.02
N ASP A 27 12.28 6.13 -35.03
CA ASP A 27 13.67 5.84 -34.70
C ASP A 27 13.92 5.42 -33.23
N LYS A 28 12.96 5.70 -32.31
CA LYS A 28 13.00 5.16 -30.94
C LYS A 28 12.33 3.79 -30.81
N LEU A 29 11.55 3.37 -31.81
CA LEU A 29 10.92 2.03 -31.80
C LEU A 29 11.86 0.93 -32.30
N SER A 30 12.91 1.28 -33.04
CA SER A 30 13.86 0.31 -33.61
C SER A 30 15.07 0.02 -32.71
N GLN A 31 15.27 0.74 -31.61
CA GLN A 31 16.36 0.50 -30.67
C GLN A 31 15.97 -0.34 -29.43
N THR A 32 14.69 -0.54 -29.18
CA THR A 32 14.25 -1.59 -28.28
C THR A 32 13.89 -2.81 -29.12
N GLY A 33 14.92 -3.62 -29.43
CA GLY A 33 14.80 -4.88 -30.19
C GLY A 33 14.00 -5.95 -29.48
N THR A 34 12.78 -5.66 -29.10
CA THR A 34 11.87 -6.60 -28.42
C THR A 34 10.50 -6.70 -29.09
N GLY A 35 10.44 -6.47 -30.41
CA GLY A 35 9.23 -6.74 -31.18
C GLY A 35 8.83 -8.23 -31.26
N SER A 36 9.65 -9.16 -30.75
CA SER A 36 9.37 -10.61 -30.77
C SER A 36 8.97 -11.20 -29.42
N SER A 37 9.11 -10.48 -28.30
CA SER A 37 8.74 -11.04 -27.00
C SER A 37 7.33 -10.66 -26.52
N LEU A 38 6.75 -9.57 -27.02
CA LEU A 38 5.36 -9.20 -26.67
C LEU A 38 4.32 -10.18 -27.19
N SER A 39 4.56 -10.88 -28.29
CA SER A 39 3.67 -11.92 -28.83
C SER A 39 3.71 -13.23 -28.01
N LYS A 40 4.65 -13.38 -27.09
CA LYS A 40 4.78 -14.53 -26.17
C LYS A 40 4.39 -14.23 -24.72
N ILE A 41 4.05 -13.00 -24.40
CA ILE A 41 3.52 -12.66 -23.09
C ILE A 41 2.07 -13.16 -23.06
N ASN A 42 1.92 -14.43 -22.73
CA ASN A 42 0.66 -14.92 -22.21
C ASN A 42 0.48 -14.15 -20.89
N LEU A 43 -0.35 -13.10 -20.89
CA LEU A 43 -0.68 -12.31 -19.73
C LEU A 43 -1.40 -13.25 -18.75
N GLY A 44 -0.63 -14.03 -18.01
CA GLY A 44 -1.11 -14.81 -16.88
C GLY A 44 -1.75 -13.87 -15.85
N ASN A 45 -2.22 -14.41 -14.78
CA ASN A 45 -2.80 -13.59 -13.72
C ASN A 45 -1.72 -12.62 -13.17
N ILE A 46 -1.76 -11.37 -13.64
CA ILE A 46 -0.81 -10.30 -13.27
C ILE A 46 -0.84 -10.03 -11.74
N ARG A 47 -1.93 -10.39 -11.07
CA ARG A 47 -2.07 -10.29 -9.61
C ARG A 47 -1.44 -11.45 -8.85
N ASP A 48 -1.04 -12.50 -9.54
CA ASP A 48 -0.31 -13.61 -8.94
C ASP A 48 1.14 -13.20 -8.63
N THR A 49 1.49 -13.17 -7.35
CA THR A 49 2.83 -12.82 -6.88
C THR A 49 3.92 -13.74 -7.45
N ILE A 50 3.61 -15.02 -7.71
CA ILE A 50 4.54 -15.97 -8.33
C ILE A 50 4.86 -15.52 -9.76
N TYR A 51 3.84 -15.12 -10.51
CA TYR A 51 4.02 -14.63 -11.86
C TYR A 51 4.78 -13.29 -11.89
N GLN A 52 4.47 -12.38 -10.96
CA GLN A 52 5.18 -11.11 -10.79
C GLN A 52 6.66 -11.35 -10.47
N ASN A 53 6.95 -12.23 -9.51
CA ASN A 53 8.33 -12.58 -9.13
C ASN A 53 9.11 -13.12 -10.31
N LYS A 54 8.48 -13.97 -11.16
CA LYS A 54 9.11 -14.43 -12.39
C LYS A 54 9.45 -13.29 -13.35
N LEU A 55 8.52 -12.36 -13.57
CA LEU A 55 8.78 -11.20 -14.44
C LEU A 55 9.91 -10.32 -13.89
N ILE A 56 9.98 -10.13 -12.58
CA ILE A 56 11.03 -9.37 -11.90
C ILE A 56 12.39 -10.06 -12.10
N VAL A 57 12.46 -11.35 -11.86
CA VAL A 57 13.71 -12.15 -12.03
C VAL A 57 14.16 -12.10 -13.48
N ASP A 58 13.26 -12.40 -14.46
CA ASP A 58 13.57 -12.35 -15.88
C ASP A 58 14.09 -10.96 -16.31
N TYR A 59 13.52 -9.88 -15.78
CA TYR A 59 13.96 -8.52 -16.05
C TYR A 59 15.34 -8.22 -15.44
N LEU A 60 15.57 -8.65 -14.21
CA LEU A 60 16.84 -8.43 -13.51
C LEU A 60 17.98 -9.20 -14.17
N GLU A 61 17.77 -10.46 -14.55
CA GLU A 61 18.75 -11.28 -15.25
C GLU A 61 19.10 -10.72 -16.63
N GLN A 62 18.15 -10.12 -17.34
CA GLN A 62 18.39 -9.50 -18.65
C GLN A 62 19.16 -8.19 -18.58
N ASN A 63 19.02 -7.42 -17.50
CA ASN A 63 19.58 -6.07 -17.42
C ASN A 63 20.79 -5.94 -16.51
N PHE A 64 21.05 -6.93 -15.64
CA PHE A 64 22.16 -6.91 -14.67
C PHE A 64 22.98 -8.19 -14.80
N ASN A 65 24.29 -8.05 -15.07
CA ASN A 65 25.17 -9.17 -15.41
C ASN A 65 25.55 -10.08 -14.22
N VAL A 66 25.39 -9.62 -12.99
CA VAL A 66 25.73 -10.42 -11.78
C VAL A 66 24.79 -10.03 -10.65
N LEU A 67 23.81 -10.86 -10.40
CA LEU A 67 22.98 -10.78 -9.20
C LEU A 67 23.16 -12.08 -8.42
N ASP A 68 23.45 -11.97 -7.12
CA ASP A 68 23.50 -13.13 -6.24
C ASP A 68 22.08 -13.61 -5.90
N ASP A 69 21.94 -14.90 -5.65
CA ASP A 69 20.65 -15.54 -5.32
C ASP A 69 19.98 -14.91 -4.08
N ASP A 70 20.76 -14.39 -3.13
CA ASP A 70 20.24 -13.75 -1.93
C ASP A 70 19.54 -12.42 -2.28
N THR A 71 20.14 -11.63 -3.16
CA THR A 71 19.53 -10.38 -3.65
C THR A 71 18.21 -10.64 -4.40
N LEU A 72 18.18 -11.66 -5.28
CA LEU A 72 16.95 -12.04 -5.99
C LEU A 72 15.84 -12.46 -5.01
N ARG A 73 16.16 -13.27 -4.01
CA ARG A 73 15.20 -13.67 -2.96
C ARG A 73 14.68 -12.49 -2.17
N ARG A 74 15.54 -11.53 -1.82
CA ARG A 74 15.13 -10.31 -1.09
C ARG A 74 14.19 -9.46 -1.93
N VAL A 75 14.46 -9.27 -3.21
CA VAL A 75 13.60 -8.51 -4.12
C VAL A 75 12.22 -9.17 -4.24
N CYS A 76 12.16 -10.49 -4.44
CA CYS A 76 10.90 -11.24 -4.47
C CYS A 76 10.11 -11.09 -3.15
N LYS A 77 10.79 -11.17 -2.00
CA LYS A 77 10.16 -10.98 -0.69
C LYS A 77 9.61 -9.56 -0.49
N ILE A 78 10.32 -8.54 -0.97
CA ILE A 78 9.83 -7.16 -0.97
C ILE A 78 8.56 -7.05 -1.82
N ASN A 79 8.55 -7.63 -3.02
CA ASN A 79 7.36 -7.64 -3.87
C ASN A 79 6.16 -8.31 -3.16
N GLU A 80 6.35 -9.43 -2.49
CA GLU A 80 5.31 -10.10 -1.71
C GLU A 80 4.78 -9.20 -0.58
N MET A 81 5.67 -8.54 0.15
CA MET A 81 5.29 -7.61 1.22
C MET A 81 4.51 -6.40 0.69
N LEU A 82 4.91 -5.84 -0.45
CA LEU A 82 4.22 -4.73 -1.08
C LEU A 82 2.82 -5.15 -1.58
N ASN A 83 2.69 -6.35 -2.14
CA ASN A 83 1.39 -6.89 -2.55
C ASN A 83 0.41 -7.05 -1.38
N LEU A 84 0.89 -7.37 -0.17
CA LEU A 84 0.04 -7.42 1.04
C LEU A 84 -0.50 -6.05 1.45
N LYS A 85 0.18 -4.96 1.08
CA LYS A 85 -0.24 -3.58 1.36
C LYS A 85 -1.22 -3.03 0.32
N LEU A 86 -1.34 -3.68 -0.83
CA LEU A 86 -2.28 -3.25 -1.86
C LEU A 86 -3.71 -3.37 -1.34
N PRO A 87 -4.56 -2.36 -1.59
CA PRO A 87 -5.97 -2.49 -1.29
C PRO A 87 -6.55 -3.66 -2.09
N ASN A 88 -7.26 -4.55 -1.43
CA ASN A 88 -8.03 -5.62 -2.07
C ASN A 88 -9.19 -5.01 -2.88
N VAL A 89 -8.88 -4.34 -3.97
CA VAL A 89 -9.85 -3.93 -4.96
C VAL A 89 -9.85 -5.02 -6.03
N GLU A 90 -10.60 -6.06 -5.79
CA GLU A 90 -11.05 -6.95 -6.84
C GLU A 90 -11.98 -6.13 -7.76
N VAL A 91 -11.41 -5.38 -8.69
CA VAL A 91 -12.19 -4.90 -9.82
C VAL A 91 -12.44 -6.12 -10.66
N GLY A 92 -13.70 -6.54 -10.75
CA GLY A 92 -14.13 -7.68 -11.56
C GLY A 92 -13.90 -7.41 -13.04
N ARG A 93 -12.65 -7.65 -13.47
CA ARG A 93 -12.27 -7.59 -14.87
C ARG A 93 -12.31 -9.00 -15.44
N ASN A 94 -12.80 -9.13 -16.66
CA ASN A 94 -13.08 -10.41 -17.32
C ASN A 94 -14.25 -11.22 -16.71
N ILE A 95 -15.13 -10.60 -15.94
CA ILE A 95 -16.38 -11.22 -15.52
C ILE A 95 -17.38 -11.10 -16.66
N SER A 96 -17.86 -12.23 -17.16
CA SER A 96 -18.96 -12.26 -18.13
C SER A 96 -20.28 -12.17 -17.38
N TRP A 97 -20.94 -11.03 -17.43
CA TRP A 97 -22.27 -10.86 -16.89
C TRP A 97 -23.32 -10.72 -18.03
N LYS A 98 -24.54 -11.16 -17.75
CA LYS A 98 -25.66 -11.13 -18.71
C LYS A 98 -26.76 -10.25 -18.17
N PRO A 99 -27.21 -9.21 -18.89
CA PRO A 99 -28.40 -8.44 -18.49
C PRO A 99 -29.65 -9.32 -18.56
N LYS A 100 -30.52 -9.22 -17.56
CA LYS A 100 -31.81 -9.90 -17.52
C LYS A 100 -32.99 -8.93 -17.66
N SER A 101 -33.06 -7.92 -16.79
CA SER A 101 -34.13 -6.93 -16.86
C SER A 101 -33.69 -5.55 -16.38
N PHE A 102 -34.28 -4.52 -16.89
CA PHE A 102 -34.17 -3.16 -16.43
C PHE A 102 -35.54 -2.52 -16.25
N GLU A 103 -35.85 -2.16 -15.02
CA GLU A 103 -37.07 -1.49 -14.61
C GLU A 103 -36.77 -0.07 -14.19
N PHE A 104 -37.55 0.92 -14.62
CA PHE A 104 -37.32 2.30 -14.19
C PHE A 104 -38.56 3.17 -14.30
N ASP A 105 -38.65 4.12 -13.36
CA ASP A 105 -39.74 5.07 -13.23
C ASP A 105 -39.21 6.49 -13.15
N ASN A 106 -39.88 7.41 -13.83
CA ASN A 106 -39.71 8.85 -13.72
C ASN A 106 -38.27 9.33 -13.98
N MET A 107 -37.60 8.74 -14.94
CA MET A 107 -36.25 9.10 -15.39
C MET A 107 -36.32 9.80 -16.74
N PHE A 108 -35.65 10.96 -16.86
CA PHE A 108 -35.66 11.81 -18.07
C PHE A 108 -37.08 12.15 -18.53
N SER A 109 -37.42 11.77 -19.77
CA SER A 109 -38.76 11.93 -20.37
C SER A 109 -39.71 10.79 -20.08
N TYR A 110 -39.27 9.73 -19.41
CA TYR A 110 -40.07 8.57 -19.11
C TYR A 110 -40.92 8.77 -17.85
N GLY A 111 -42.14 8.20 -17.89
CA GLY A 111 -43.05 8.11 -16.75
C GLY A 111 -42.78 6.89 -15.88
N GLU A 112 -43.87 6.24 -15.45
CA GLU A 112 -43.87 5.07 -14.57
C GLU A 112 -43.97 3.77 -15.37
N ASP A 113 -43.65 2.63 -14.73
CA ASP A 113 -43.82 1.27 -15.23
C ASP A 113 -43.08 0.94 -16.54
N ASN A 114 -41.86 1.45 -16.69
CA ASN A 114 -41.01 1.10 -17.82
C ASN A 114 -40.16 -0.15 -17.52
N ILE A 115 -40.28 -1.14 -18.39
CA ILE A 115 -39.56 -2.42 -18.26
C ILE A 115 -38.88 -2.76 -19.59
N VAL A 116 -37.62 -3.14 -19.52
CA VAL A 116 -36.84 -3.72 -20.62
C VAL A 116 -36.44 -5.13 -20.22
N ASP A 117 -36.95 -6.12 -20.87
CA ASP A 117 -36.59 -7.54 -20.69
C ASP A 117 -35.49 -7.92 -21.69
N PHE A 118 -34.30 -8.22 -21.22
CA PHE A 118 -33.18 -8.66 -22.04
C PHE A 118 -33.12 -10.18 -22.20
N SER A 119 -33.82 -10.94 -21.38
CA SER A 119 -33.74 -12.41 -21.36
C SER A 119 -34.19 -13.07 -22.68
N ASN A 120 -35.09 -12.42 -23.39
CA ASN A 120 -35.61 -12.87 -24.68
C ASN A 120 -34.93 -12.20 -25.89
N MET A 121 -33.90 -11.35 -25.66
CA MET A 121 -33.18 -10.67 -26.74
C MET A 121 -32.07 -11.56 -27.29
N VAL A 122 -32.22 -12.04 -28.51
CA VAL A 122 -31.25 -12.86 -29.22
C VAL A 122 -30.85 -12.17 -30.52
N GLY A 123 -29.53 -12.06 -30.78
CA GLY A 123 -29.00 -11.42 -31.98
C GLY A 123 -29.06 -9.91 -31.93
N SER A 124 -29.29 -9.24 -33.06
CA SER A 124 -29.31 -7.77 -33.17
C SER A 124 -30.74 -7.25 -33.00
N MET A 125 -30.93 -6.28 -32.10
CA MET A 125 -32.21 -5.63 -31.83
C MET A 125 -32.19 -4.17 -32.26
N GLY A 126 -33.28 -3.68 -32.85
CA GLY A 126 -33.44 -2.29 -33.27
C GLY A 126 -34.51 -1.57 -32.44
N LEU A 127 -34.17 -0.42 -31.87
CA LEU A 127 -35.14 0.48 -31.24
C LEU A 127 -35.49 1.64 -32.18
N PHE A 128 -36.72 1.62 -32.69
CA PHE A 128 -37.22 2.61 -33.64
C PHE A 128 -38.23 3.52 -32.96
N ALA A 129 -38.00 4.81 -33.02
CA ALA A 129 -38.92 5.82 -32.52
C ALA A 129 -38.56 7.20 -33.10
N ASN A 130 -39.47 8.16 -33.02
CA ASN A 130 -39.28 9.52 -33.51
C ASN A 130 -38.06 10.20 -32.81
N ASN A 131 -37.54 11.25 -33.44
CA ASN A 131 -36.52 12.07 -32.80
C ASN A 131 -37.07 12.70 -31.52
N ALA A 132 -36.20 12.85 -30.51
CA ALA A 132 -36.56 13.34 -29.18
C ALA A 132 -37.51 12.45 -28.35
N SER A 133 -37.83 11.24 -28.79
CA SER A 133 -38.69 10.30 -28.03
C SER A 133 -38.03 9.63 -26.82
N GLY A 134 -36.74 9.91 -26.57
CA GLY A 134 -36.05 9.33 -25.42
C GLY A 134 -35.18 8.10 -25.70
N LYS A 135 -34.97 7.68 -26.98
CA LYS A 135 -34.14 6.50 -27.33
C LYS A 135 -32.76 6.51 -26.60
N SER A 136 -32.04 7.60 -26.69
CA SER A 136 -30.75 7.73 -26.00
C SER A 136 -30.87 7.85 -24.48
N SER A 137 -32.00 8.38 -24.00
CA SER A 137 -32.25 8.50 -22.56
C SER A 137 -32.49 7.14 -21.90
N LEU A 138 -32.92 6.11 -22.65
CA LEU A 138 -33.00 4.75 -22.13
C LEU A 138 -31.65 4.19 -21.75
N LEU A 139 -30.65 4.39 -22.63
CA LEU A 139 -29.26 3.97 -22.36
C LEU A 139 -28.61 4.79 -21.24
N ASP A 140 -28.91 6.08 -21.17
CA ASP A 140 -28.46 6.95 -20.08
C ASP A 140 -29.09 6.54 -18.73
N ALA A 141 -30.37 6.12 -18.73
CA ALA A 141 -31.03 5.62 -17.51
C ALA A 141 -30.41 4.30 -17.03
N LEU A 142 -30.13 3.38 -17.96
CA LEU A 142 -29.45 2.12 -17.65
C LEU A 142 -28.03 2.38 -17.07
N THR A 143 -27.23 3.20 -17.72
CA THR A 143 -25.88 3.51 -17.25
C THR A 143 -25.90 4.23 -15.90
N TYR A 144 -26.89 5.11 -15.68
CA TYR A 144 -27.04 5.73 -14.38
C TYR A 144 -27.41 4.72 -13.29
N CYS A 145 -28.30 3.76 -13.61
CA CYS A 145 -28.65 2.70 -12.65
C CYS A 145 -27.42 1.89 -12.24
N ILE A 146 -26.54 1.54 -13.16
CA ILE A 146 -25.34 0.75 -12.88
C ILE A 146 -24.25 1.61 -12.22
N PHE A 147 -23.87 2.75 -12.81
CA PHE A 147 -22.66 3.48 -12.48
C PHE A 147 -22.87 4.78 -11.70
N ASP A 148 -24.12 5.13 -11.36
CA ASP A 148 -24.42 6.42 -10.69
C ASP A 148 -24.05 7.66 -11.51
N LYS A 149 -23.80 7.48 -12.79
CA LYS A 149 -23.51 8.52 -13.79
C LYS A 149 -23.89 8.06 -15.19
N CYS A 150 -24.14 8.99 -16.08
CA CYS A 150 -24.34 8.72 -17.50
C CYS A 150 -23.56 9.72 -18.34
N ALA A 151 -23.56 9.56 -19.66
CA ALA A 151 -22.81 10.41 -20.57
C ALA A 151 -23.19 11.90 -20.46
N ARG A 152 -24.46 12.22 -20.16
CA ARG A 152 -24.96 13.60 -20.09
C ARG A 152 -24.75 14.26 -18.74
N THR A 153 -24.82 13.51 -17.65
CA THR A 153 -24.80 14.07 -16.31
C THR A 153 -24.48 13.03 -15.22
N PHE A 154 -23.91 13.50 -14.13
CA PHE A 154 -23.78 12.75 -12.88
C PHE A 154 -24.75 13.25 -11.79
N LYS A 155 -25.51 14.33 -12.08
CA LYS A 155 -26.42 14.93 -11.08
C LYS A 155 -27.77 14.26 -11.14
N ALA A 156 -28.22 13.64 -10.06
CA ALA A 156 -29.50 12.99 -9.95
C ALA A 156 -30.70 13.89 -10.27
N VAL A 157 -30.58 15.19 -10.02
CA VAL A 157 -31.63 16.16 -10.37
C VAL A 157 -31.88 16.25 -11.87
N ASN A 158 -30.86 16.04 -12.69
CA ASN A 158 -30.97 16.06 -14.15
C ASN A 158 -31.40 14.71 -14.74
N ILE A 159 -31.37 13.65 -13.94
CA ILE A 159 -31.87 12.32 -14.30
C ILE A 159 -33.37 12.24 -14.04
N MET A 160 -33.84 12.88 -12.96
CA MET A 160 -35.25 12.89 -12.56
C MET A 160 -36.09 13.59 -13.60
N ASN A 161 -37.26 13.01 -13.92
CA ASN A 161 -38.26 13.66 -14.74
C ASN A 161 -38.66 15.01 -14.10
N THR A 162 -38.74 16.07 -14.90
CA THR A 162 -38.99 17.45 -14.45
C THR A 162 -40.30 17.60 -13.67
N ASP A 163 -41.32 16.82 -14.03
CA ASP A 163 -42.66 16.87 -13.45
C ASP A 163 -42.81 15.96 -12.22
N LYS A 164 -41.76 15.27 -11.82
CA LYS A 164 -41.79 14.28 -10.75
C LYS A 164 -40.86 14.66 -9.60
N THR A 165 -41.13 14.11 -8.43
CA THR A 165 -40.37 14.33 -7.22
C THR A 165 -39.57 13.11 -6.76
N THR A 166 -39.78 12.00 -7.43
CA THR A 166 -39.13 10.69 -7.17
C THR A 166 -38.82 10.03 -8.48
N PHE A 167 -37.70 9.26 -8.48
CA PHE A 167 -37.45 8.25 -9.49
C PHE A 167 -36.96 6.95 -8.86
N LYS A 168 -37.13 5.87 -9.58
CA LYS A 168 -36.63 4.56 -9.20
C LYS A 168 -36.05 3.87 -10.41
N CYS A 169 -34.99 3.10 -10.24
CA CYS A 169 -34.49 2.19 -11.26
C CYS A 169 -33.92 0.92 -10.61
N LYS A 170 -34.13 -0.21 -11.28
CA LYS A 170 -33.68 -1.53 -10.85
C LYS A 170 -33.11 -2.28 -12.04
N PHE A 171 -31.90 -2.77 -11.92
CA PHE A 171 -31.21 -3.56 -12.92
C PHE A 171 -30.94 -4.96 -12.39
N ASN A 172 -31.34 -5.98 -13.13
CA ASN A 172 -31.04 -7.39 -12.85
C ASN A 172 -30.09 -7.93 -13.90
N PHE A 173 -29.03 -8.60 -13.43
CA PHE A 173 -28.02 -9.26 -14.26
C PHE A 173 -27.55 -10.55 -13.59
N GLU A 174 -27.02 -11.46 -14.40
CA GLU A 174 -26.53 -12.77 -13.98
C GLU A 174 -25.02 -12.88 -14.15
N ILE A 175 -24.35 -13.43 -13.15
CA ILE A 175 -22.94 -13.86 -13.21
C ILE A 175 -22.89 -15.32 -12.73
N ASP A 176 -22.37 -16.21 -13.57
CA ASP A 176 -22.17 -17.63 -13.25
C ASP A 176 -23.41 -18.34 -12.65
N GLY A 177 -24.61 -17.99 -13.18
CA GLY A 177 -25.88 -18.57 -12.72
C GLY A 177 -26.47 -17.95 -11.47
N VAL A 178 -25.85 -16.89 -10.93
CA VAL A 178 -26.33 -16.12 -9.77
C VAL A 178 -26.92 -14.81 -10.22
N ASP A 179 -28.13 -14.49 -9.73
CA ASP A 179 -28.81 -13.24 -10.01
C ASP A 179 -28.31 -12.12 -9.08
N TYR A 180 -28.00 -10.98 -9.68
CA TYR A 180 -27.59 -9.76 -8.99
C TYR A 180 -28.55 -8.63 -9.30
N PHE A 181 -28.83 -7.79 -8.31
CA PHE A 181 -29.77 -6.69 -8.42
C PHE A 181 -29.15 -5.39 -7.91
N ILE A 182 -29.26 -4.34 -8.72
CA ILE A 182 -28.94 -2.97 -8.34
C ILE A 182 -30.24 -2.18 -8.35
N GLU A 183 -30.60 -1.56 -7.23
CA GLU A 183 -31.76 -0.68 -7.16
C GLU A 183 -31.34 0.70 -6.67
N ARG A 184 -31.78 1.75 -7.38
CA ARG A 184 -31.61 3.14 -6.93
C ARG A 184 -32.95 3.80 -6.79
N ARG A 185 -33.13 4.48 -5.66
CA ARG A 185 -34.31 5.25 -5.33
C ARG A 185 -33.93 6.67 -5.03
N ALA A 186 -34.58 7.63 -5.67
CA ALA A 186 -34.28 9.03 -5.49
C ALA A 186 -35.52 9.82 -5.09
N LYS A 187 -35.33 10.78 -4.19
CA LYS A 187 -36.39 11.67 -3.72
C LYS A 187 -35.88 13.10 -3.65
N LYS A 188 -36.67 14.02 -4.23
CA LYS A 188 -36.40 15.47 -4.19
C LYS A 188 -37.03 16.06 -2.92
N ASN A 189 -36.23 16.79 -2.16
CA ASN A 189 -36.72 17.50 -0.98
C ASN A 189 -37.35 18.86 -1.36
N ARG A 190 -37.99 19.53 -0.40
CA ARG A 190 -38.62 20.85 -0.61
C ARG A 190 -37.63 21.94 -1.04
N LYS A 191 -36.33 21.77 -0.77
CA LYS A 191 -35.26 22.69 -1.16
C LYS A 191 -34.69 22.39 -2.57
N GLY A 192 -35.26 21.44 -3.31
CA GLY A 192 -34.83 21.06 -4.65
C GLY A 192 -33.64 20.09 -4.70
N GLN A 193 -33.09 19.68 -3.55
CA GLN A 193 -32.00 18.71 -3.50
C GLN A 193 -32.56 17.29 -3.64
N VAL A 194 -31.85 16.43 -4.38
CA VAL A 194 -32.22 15.03 -4.59
C VAL A 194 -31.30 14.14 -3.75
N LYS A 195 -31.91 13.36 -2.85
CA LYS A 195 -31.23 12.27 -2.14
C LYS A 195 -31.42 11.00 -2.95
N VAL A 196 -30.36 10.23 -3.12
CA VAL A 196 -30.35 8.92 -3.82
C VAL A 196 -29.86 7.87 -2.84
N ASP A 197 -30.67 6.84 -2.66
CA ASP A 197 -30.31 5.63 -1.93
C ASP A 197 -30.04 4.51 -2.97
N VAL A 198 -29.10 3.62 -2.67
CA VAL A 198 -28.70 2.50 -3.53
C VAL A 198 -28.71 1.21 -2.72
N ASP A 199 -29.27 0.16 -3.28
CA ASP A 199 -29.23 -1.18 -2.75
C ASP A 199 -28.61 -2.12 -3.79
N PHE A 200 -27.73 -3.00 -3.33
CA PHE A 200 -27.06 -4.01 -4.13
C PHE A 200 -27.13 -5.36 -3.40
N TRP A 201 -27.64 -6.39 -4.07
CA TRP A 201 -27.74 -7.73 -3.48
C TRP A 201 -27.67 -8.81 -4.55
N SER A 202 -27.39 -10.04 -4.14
CA SER A 202 -27.49 -11.23 -4.97
C SER A 202 -28.54 -12.19 -4.43
N GLU A 203 -29.08 -13.02 -5.31
CA GLU A 203 -30.05 -14.06 -4.98
C GLU A 203 -29.58 -15.42 -5.51
N ILE A 204 -29.51 -16.41 -4.63
CA ILE A 204 -29.14 -17.79 -4.93
C ILE A 204 -30.15 -18.68 -4.24
N ASP A 205 -30.85 -19.51 -5.01
CA ASP A 205 -31.85 -20.47 -4.49
C ASP A 205 -32.86 -19.82 -3.52
N GLY A 206 -33.34 -18.62 -3.85
CA GLY A 206 -34.27 -17.86 -3.02
C GLY A 206 -33.68 -17.23 -1.75
N LYS A 207 -32.34 -17.33 -1.53
CA LYS A 207 -31.64 -16.66 -0.43
C LYS A 207 -31.01 -15.35 -0.91
N VAL A 208 -31.44 -14.29 -0.28
CA VAL A 208 -30.90 -12.93 -0.55
C VAL A 208 -29.64 -12.68 0.27
N LYS A 209 -28.55 -12.33 -0.41
CA LYS A 209 -27.30 -11.86 0.20
C LYS A 209 -27.14 -10.38 -0.05
N ASN A 210 -27.12 -9.58 1.00
CA ASN A 210 -26.88 -8.15 0.92
C ASN A 210 -25.39 -7.89 0.64
N LEU A 211 -25.11 -7.01 -0.34
CA LEU A 211 -23.76 -6.60 -0.78
C LEU A 211 -23.54 -5.09 -0.62
N ASN A 212 -24.40 -4.39 0.13
CA ASN A 212 -24.26 -2.97 0.41
C ASN A 212 -23.04 -2.69 1.28
N GLY A 213 -22.36 -1.58 1.01
CA GLY A 213 -21.44 -0.96 1.95
C GLY A 213 -22.19 -0.07 2.96
N GLU A 214 -21.49 0.48 3.93
CA GLU A 214 -22.06 1.38 4.94
C GLU A 214 -22.61 2.69 4.33
N GLN A 215 -22.01 3.13 3.22
CA GLN A 215 -22.39 4.35 2.51
C GLN A 215 -22.58 4.06 1.02
N ARG A 216 -23.36 4.94 0.34
CA ARG A 216 -23.57 4.89 -1.12
C ARG A 216 -22.27 4.73 -1.91
N ARG A 217 -21.18 5.42 -1.50
CA ARG A 217 -19.88 5.36 -2.15
C ARG A 217 -19.27 3.95 -2.08
N GLU A 218 -19.43 3.27 -0.97
CA GLU A 218 -18.93 1.91 -0.75
C GLU A 218 -19.76 0.90 -1.51
N THR A 219 -21.10 1.05 -1.48
CA THR A 219 -21.97 0.23 -2.31
C THR A 219 -21.65 0.37 -3.80
N ASN A 220 -21.35 1.59 -4.28
CA ASN A 220 -20.93 1.79 -5.66
C ASN A 220 -19.58 1.10 -5.94
N LYS A 221 -18.61 1.11 -5.02
CA LYS A 221 -17.37 0.34 -5.16
C LYS A 221 -17.63 -1.16 -5.22
N SER A 222 -18.54 -1.66 -4.39
CA SER A 222 -18.96 -3.06 -4.44
C SER A 222 -19.57 -3.41 -5.81
N ILE A 223 -20.45 -2.58 -6.37
CA ILE A 223 -21.01 -2.77 -7.71
C ILE A 223 -19.88 -2.83 -8.77
N TYR A 224 -18.90 -1.92 -8.69
CA TYR A 224 -17.79 -1.88 -9.67
C TYR A 224 -16.88 -3.10 -9.59
N SER A 225 -16.79 -3.76 -8.43
CA SER A 225 -16.06 -5.02 -8.32
C SER A 225 -16.68 -6.18 -9.06
N TYR A 226 -17.99 -6.11 -9.36
CA TYR A 226 -18.71 -7.14 -10.11
C TYR A 226 -18.90 -6.81 -11.61
N ILE A 227 -19.07 -5.54 -11.95
CA ILE A 227 -19.42 -5.13 -13.34
C ILE A 227 -18.23 -4.45 -14.06
N GLY A 228 -17.27 -3.95 -13.31
CA GLY A 228 -16.18 -3.13 -13.85
C GLY A 228 -16.45 -1.63 -13.73
N SER A 229 -15.58 -0.81 -14.30
CA SER A 229 -15.73 0.64 -14.29
C SER A 229 -16.66 1.15 -15.39
N TYR A 230 -17.20 2.36 -15.21
CA TYR A 230 -17.97 3.03 -16.24
C TYR A 230 -17.17 3.23 -17.53
N GLU A 231 -15.89 3.57 -17.40
CA GLU A 231 -14.97 3.79 -18.50
C GLU A 231 -14.75 2.51 -19.31
N ASP A 232 -14.56 1.37 -18.64
CA ASP A 232 -14.44 0.07 -19.29
C ASP A 232 -15.73 -0.32 -20.02
N PHE A 233 -16.89 -0.06 -19.41
CA PHE A 233 -18.20 -0.35 -19.99
C PHE A 233 -18.46 0.45 -21.26
N ILE A 234 -18.15 1.76 -21.25
CA ILE A 234 -18.31 2.62 -22.44
C ILE A 234 -17.34 2.23 -23.56
N LEU A 235 -16.15 1.76 -23.21
CA LEU A 235 -15.16 1.35 -24.23
C LEU A 235 -15.44 -0.01 -24.84
N THR A 236 -16.08 -0.92 -24.11
CA THR A 236 -16.22 -2.32 -24.54
C THR A 236 -17.66 -2.73 -24.88
N SER A 237 -18.62 -2.20 -24.16
CA SER A 237 -20.00 -2.72 -24.18
C SER A 237 -21.01 -1.71 -24.72
N MET A 238 -20.67 -0.42 -24.75
CA MET A 238 -21.59 0.63 -25.14
C MET A 238 -20.95 1.65 -26.07
N SER A 239 -21.54 1.87 -27.24
CA SER A 239 -21.12 2.90 -28.19
C SER A 239 -22.06 4.10 -28.12
N LEU A 240 -21.53 5.27 -27.76
CA LEU A 240 -22.30 6.52 -27.68
C LEU A 240 -22.29 7.25 -29.03
N GLN A 241 -23.37 7.93 -29.34
CA GLN A 241 -23.57 8.61 -30.65
C GLN A 241 -22.43 9.59 -31.01
N ASN A 242 -21.81 10.24 -30.03
CA ASN A 242 -20.78 11.25 -30.26
C ASN A 242 -19.41 10.86 -29.68
N ASN A 243 -19.18 9.63 -29.28
CA ASN A 243 -17.95 9.19 -28.62
C ASN A 243 -17.40 7.86 -29.19
N ASN A 244 -17.70 7.55 -30.46
CA ASN A 244 -17.19 6.35 -31.11
C ASN A 244 -15.68 6.40 -31.35
N THR A 245 -15.09 7.60 -31.37
CA THR A 245 -13.64 7.85 -31.51
C THR A 245 -12.97 8.12 -30.18
N GLY A 246 -13.69 7.96 -29.08
CA GLY A 246 -13.23 8.37 -27.75
C GLY A 246 -11.85 7.85 -27.35
N PHE A 247 -11.43 6.66 -27.82
CA PHE A 247 -10.08 6.17 -27.65
C PHE A 247 -9.09 6.80 -28.64
N ILE A 248 -9.53 6.99 -29.90
CA ILE A 248 -8.68 7.52 -30.98
C ILE A 248 -8.34 8.99 -30.73
N ASP A 249 -9.28 9.76 -30.22
CA ASP A 249 -9.15 11.19 -29.97
C ASP A 249 -8.37 11.53 -28.69
N LYS A 250 -8.17 10.56 -27.80
CA LYS A 250 -7.38 10.74 -26.57
C LYS A 250 -5.93 11.08 -26.89
N SER A 251 -5.31 11.85 -26.01
CA SER A 251 -3.87 12.08 -26.04
C SER A 251 -3.09 10.75 -25.85
N GLN A 252 -1.83 10.73 -26.21
CA GLN A 252 -0.99 9.52 -26.07
C GLN A 252 -0.90 9.03 -24.61
N SER A 253 -0.87 9.94 -23.65
CA SER A 253 -0.88 9.60 -22.23
C SER A 253 -2.18 8.93 -21.84
N GLU A 254 -3.32 9.55 -22.15
CA GLU A 254 -4.65 9.01 -21.85
C GLU A 254 -4.92 7.66 -22.54
N LYS A 255 -4.38 7.45 -23.76
CA LYS A 255 -4.42 6.13 -24.43
C LYS A 255 -3.66 5.07 -23.65
N LYS A 256 -2.45 5.40 -23.17
CA LYS A 256 -1.66 4.50 -22.34
C LYS A 256 -2.37 4.18 -21.04
N ASP A 257 -2.91 5.19 -20.36
CA ASP A 257 -3.64 5.03 -19.11
C ASP A 257 -4.88 4.15 -19.29
N THR A 258 -5.62 4.38 -20.39
CA THR A 258 -6.79 3.56 -20.75
C THR A 258 -6.41 2.10 -21.02
N LEU A 259 -5.33 1.87 -21.78
CA LEU A 259 -4.83 0.51 -22.04
C LEU A 259 -4.27 -0.14 -20.77
N ALA A 260 -3.54 0.61 -19.96
CA ALA A 260 -3.02 0.14 -18.68
C ALA A 260 -4.16 -0.28 -17.75
N GLN A 261 -5.23 0.50 -17.71
CA GLN A 261 -6.44 0.18 -16.97
C GLN A 261 -7.13 -1.07 -17.52
N PHE A 262 -7.29 -1.18 -18.83
CA PHE A 262 -7.93 -2.33 -19.49
C PHE A 262 -7.14 -3.63 -19.28
N LEU A 263 -5.81 -3.56 -19.34
CA LEU A 263 -4.91 -4.69 -19.13
C LEU A 263 -4.61 -4.98 -17.65
N ASP A 264 -5.20 -4.21 -16.72
CA ASP A 264 -4.94 -4.25 -15.28
C ASP A 264 -3.46 -3.96 -14.86
N ILE A 265 -2.69 -3.34 -15.76
CA ILE A 265 -1.28 -3.02 -15.53
C ILE A 265 -1.11 -1.90 -14.49
N GLY A 266 -2.16 -1.15 -14.18
CA GLY A 266 -2.17 -0.12 -13.14
C GLY A 266 -1.74 -0.64 -11.76
N LEU A 267 -1.83 -1.95 -11.53
CA LEU A 267 -1.27 -2.62 -10.35
C LEU A 267 0.23 -2.32 -10.16
N PHE A 268 1.00 -2.32 -11.25
CA PHE A 268 2.44 -2.04 -11.19
C PHE A 268 2.74 -0.58 -10.85
N ASP A 269 1.87 0.36 -11.24
CA ASP A 269 2.00 1.77 -10.83
C ASP A 269 1.75 1.94 -9.33
N GLU A 270 0.81 1.19 -8.76
CA GLU A 270 0.55 1.18 -7.32
C GLU A 270 1.71 0.54 -6.55
N LEU A 271 2.22 -0.61 -7.01
CA LEU A 271 3.41 -1.25 -6.44
C LEU A 271 4.64 -0.34 -6.52
N TRP A 272 4.82 0.36 -7.64
CA TRP A 272 5.91 1.31 -7.80
C TRP A 272 5.80 2.48 -6.82
N LYS A 273 4.61 3.05 -6.61
CA LYS A 273 4.40 4.12 -5.63
C LYS A 273 4.74 3.66 -4.21
N LEU A 274 4.23 2.50 -3.79
CA LEU A 274 4.54 1.93 -2.48
C LEU A 274 6.05 1.67 -2.31
N SER A 275 6.68 1.06 -3.31
CA SER A 275 8.13 0.82 -3.30
C SER A 275 8.93 2.12 -3.23
N ASN A 276 8.51 3.16 -3.95
CA ASN A 276 9.18 4.46 -3.97
C ASN A 276 9.02 5.20 -2.63
N GLU A 277 7.87 5.12 -1.99
CA GLU A 277 7.64 5.66 -0.65
C GLU A 277 8.57 5.01 0.37
N GLU A 278 8.63 3.68 0.43
CA GLU A 278 9.53 2.95 1.32
C GLU A 278 11.01 3.24 1.02
N SER A 279 11.39 3.28 -0.26
CA SER A 279 12.76 3.63 -0.66
C SER A 279 13.15 5.05 -0.24
N ASN A 280 12.23 6.01 -0.33
CA ASN A 280 12.48 7.38 0.09
C ASN A 280 12.64 7.50 1.61
N GLU A 281 11.85 6.77 2.40
CA GLU A 281 12.00 6.71 3.86
C GLU A 281 13.39 6.19 4.24
N VAL A 282 13.80 5.04 3.68
CA VAL A 282 15.12 4.46 3.94
C VAL A 282 16.23 5.38 3.46
N SER A 283 16.10 5.98 2.28
CA SER A 283 17.09 6.93 1.73
C SER A 283 17.23 8.18 2.59
N SER A 284 16.14 8.65 3.21
CA SER A 284 16.19 9.77 4.15
C SER A 284 16.99 9.41 5.40
N VAL A 285 16.75 8.24 5.98
CA VAL A 285 17.49 7.75 7.15
C VAL A 285 18.99 7.57 6.83
N ILE A 286 19.31 6.99 5.67
CA ILE A 286 20.70 6.83 5.23
C ILE A 286 21.39 8.19 5.09
N LYS A 287 20.75 9.16 4.44
CA LYS A 287 21.30 10.51 4.29
C LYS A 287 21.51 11.21 5.63
N ASP A 288 20.64 11.00 6.60
CA ASP A 288 20.79 11.59 7.93
C ASP A 288 21.90 10.90 8.72
N LEU A 289 22.09 9.59 8.57
CA LEU A 289 23.21 8.85 9.13
C LEU A 289 24.55 9.25 8.48
N GLU A 290 24.58 9.44 7.16
CA GLU A 290 25.77 9.88 6.43
C GLU A 290 26.23 11.30 6.82
N LYS A 291 25.29 12.17 7.23
CA LYS A 291 25.62 13.52 7.73
C LYS A 291 26.21 13.50 9.13
N GLN A 292 26.00 12.43 9.90
CA GLN A 292 26.55 12.32 11.25
C GLN A 292 28.02 11.89 11.16
N ASP A 293 28.94 12.79 11.55
CA ASP A 293 30.33 12.43 11.72
C ASP A 293 30.51 11.67 13.03
N PHE A 294 30.50 10.35 12.95
CA PHE A 294 30.74 9.47 14.10
C PHE A 294 32.21 9.37 14.48
N SER A 295 33.17 9.94 13.69
CA SER A 295 34.59 9.80 13.91
C SER A 295 35.05 10.48 15.21
N SER A 296 34.51 11.65 15.51
CA SER A 296 34.78 12.37 16.77
C SER A 296 34.26 11.61 17.99
N SER A 297 33.00 11.13 17.90
CA SER A 297 32.37 10.35 18.99
C SER A 297 33.10 9.03 19.26
N ILE A 298 33.60 8.35 18.23
CA ILE A 298 34.43 7.14 18.37
C ILE A 298 35.76 7.46 19.08
N VAL A 299 36.41 8.58 18.74
CA VAL A 299 37.64 9.00 19.41
C VAL A 299 37.38 9.30 20.87
N ASP A 300 36.34 10.04 21.21
CA ASP A 300 35.95 10.38 22.57
C ASP A 300 35.66 9.15 23.41
N LEU A 301 34.83 8.23 22.89
CA LEU A 301 34.51 6.96 23.57
C LEU A 301 35.75 6.08 23.75
N ASN A 302 36.66 6.04 22.78
CA ASN A 302 37.93 5.31 22.92
C ASN A 302 38.84 5.91 23.99
N ASN A 303 38.86 7.23 24.14
CA ASN A 303 39.61 7.91 25.20
C ASN A 303 39.01 7.63 26.57
N GLU A 304 37.69 7.71 26.71
CA GLU A 304 36.96 7.37 27.92
C GLU A 304 37.20 5.91 28.32
N LEU A 305 37.15 4.99 27.37
CA LEU A 305 37.43 3.57 27.59
C LEU A 305 38.89 3.33 28.07
N LYS A 306 39.89 4.10 27.54
CA LYS A 306 41.26 4.04 28.03
C LYS A 306 41.39 4.53 29.45
N ASP A 307 40.71 5.61 29.81
CA ASP A 307 40.76 6.17 31.15
C ASP A 307 40.08 5.27 32.17
N LEU A 308 38.91 4.68 31.82
CA LEU A 308 38.23 3.66 32.62
C LEU A 308 39.12 2.42 32.84
N ASN A 309 39.83 1.95 31.81
CA ASN A 309 40.77 0.83 31.94
C ASN A 309 41.95 1.14 32.83
N LYS A 310 42.47 2.40 32.87
CA LYS A 310 43.49 2.82 33.81
C LYS A 310 42.96 2.78 35.24
N LEU A 311 41.80 3.38 35.46
CA LEU A 311 41.13 3.41 36.75
C LEU A 311 40.86 1.99 37.28
N ASP A 312 40.41 1.09 36.43
CA ASP A 312 40.22 -0.31 36.79
C ASP A 312 41.50 -1.01 37.25
N LYS A 313 42.60 -0.77 36.52
CA LYS A 313 43.94 -1.28 36.93
C LYS A 313 44.39 -0.72 38.27
N GLU A 314 44.17 0.56 38.54
CA GLU A 314 44.52 1.20 39.80
C GLU A 314 43.68 0.64 40.95
N LYS A 315 42.36 0.56 40.76
CA LYS A 315 41.45 -0.03 41.75
C LYS A 315 41.72 -1.51 42.02
N SER A 316 42.11 -2.24 40.98
CA SER A 316 42.50 -3.65 41.15
C SER A 316 43.77 -3.81 42.00
N LYS A 317 44.78 -2.88 41.85
CA LYS A 317 45.97 -2.86 42.71
C LYS A 317 45.62 -2.50 44.15
N GLU A 318 44.82 -1.46 44.37
CA GLU A 318 44.32 -1.08 45.69
C GLU A 318 43.60 -2.25 46.37
N LEU A 319 42.73 -2.91 45.68
CA LEU A 319 41.97 -4.06 46.17
C LEU A 319 42.89 -5.23 46.59
N LEU A 320 43.96 -5.41 45.84
CA LEU A 320 44.96 -6.44 46.16
C LEU A 320 45.76 -6.06 47.42
N SER A 321 46.06 -4.77 47.61
CA SER A 321 46.72 -4.26 48.83
C SER A 321 45.80 -4.42 50.07
N TYR A 322 44.53 -4.06 49.97
CA TYR A 322 43.56 -4.23 51.05
C TYR A 322 43.33 -5.71 51.40
N ARG A 323 43.30 -6.59 50.43
CA ARG A 323 43.23 -8.05 50.68
C ARG A 323 44.46 -8.53 51.49
N LYS A 324 45.62 -8.05 51.12
CA LYS A 324 46.86 -8.40 51.86
C LYS A 324 46.83 -7.89 53.30
N GLN A 325 46.40 -6.64 53.52
CA GLN A 325 46.22 -6.09 54.86
C GLN A 325 45.20 -6.87 55.67
N ARG A 326 44.09 -7.20 55.10
CA ARG A 326 43.05 -8.06 55.72
C ARG A 326 43.64 -9.38 56.17
N ASP A 327 44.41 -10.04 55.30
CA ASP A 327 44.97 -11.37 55.64
C ASP A 327 46.05 -11.26 56.69
N GLU A 328 46.83 -10.18 56.74
CA GLU A 328 47.75 -9.85 57.80
C GLU A 328 47.02 -9.67 59.13
N HIS A 329 45.97 -8.85 59.18
CA HIS A 329 45.16 -8.65 60.40
C HIS A 329 44.46 -9.92 60.83
N LEU A 330 43.94 -10.75 59.92
CA LEU A 330 43.36 -12.06 60.24
C LEU A 330 44.43 -12.98 60.91
N ASN A 331 45.66 -12.95 60.47
CA ASN A 331 46.75 -13.72 61.08
C ASN A 331 47.09 -13.20 62.48
N GLU A 332 47.13 -11.85 62.66
CA GLU A 332 47.31 -11.24 63.98
C GLU A 332 46.20 -11.65 64.96
N ILE A 333 44.95 -11.57 64.50
CA ILE A 333 43.79 -12.03 65.32
C ILE A 333 43.93 -13.51 65.73
N LYS A 334 44.34 -14.38 64.79
CA LYS A 334 44.59 -15.79 65.09
C LYS A 334 45.74 -15.99 66.11
N GLN A 335 46.80 -15.19 66.01
CA GLN A 335 47.91 -15.25 66.95
C GLN A 335 47.49 -14.75 68.34
N ILE A 336 46.79 -13.61 68.42
CA ILE A 336 46.26 -13.10 69.70
C ILE A 336 45.27 -14.06 70.31
N SER A 337 44.34 -14.67 69.53
CA SER A 337 43.41 -15.68 70.02
C SER A 337 44.13 -16.90 70.61
N LYS A 338 45.22 -17.36 70.00
CA LYS A 338 46.03 -18.45 70.55
C LYS A 338 46.74 -18.06 71.86
N ARG A 339 47.16 -16.81 72.06
CA ARG A 339 47.79 -16.28 73.24
C ARG A 339 46.79 -16.10 74.40
N ILE A 340 45.58 -15.64 74.11
CA ILE A 340 44.50 -15.47 75.09
C ILE A 340 44.16 -16.80 75.72
N VAL A 341 44.20 -17.92 75.04
CA VAL A 341 43.89 -19.25 75.53
C VAL A 341 45.02 -19.77 76.48
N LYS A 342 46.23 -19.23 76.42
CA LYS A 342 47.43 -19.71 77.19
C LYS A 342 47.83 -18.87 78.37
N VAL A 343 47.18 -17.73 78.63
CA VAL A 343 47.53 -16.87 79.82
C VAL A 343 46.77 -17.32 81.03
N PRO A 344 47.44 -17.61 82.18
CA PRO A 344 46.75 -17.82 83.46
C PRO A 344 46.00 -16.55 83.85
N ILE A 345 44.85 -16.72 84.44
CA ILE A 345 43.87 -15.65 84.70
C ILE A 345 44.37 -14.60 85.73
N ASP A 346 45.50 -14.83 86.40
CA ASP A 346 46.04 -13.93 87.42
C ASP A 346 46.90 -12.78 86.77
N GLY A 347 46.26 -11.65 86.47
CA GLY A 347 46.97 -10.41 86.13
C GLY A 347 46.65 -9.78 84.78
N VAL A 348 45.74 -10.27 83.99
CA VAL A 348 45.35 -9.63 82.71
C VAL A 348 43.85 -9.16 82.81
N SER A 349 43.66 -7.85 82.66
CA SER A 349 42.31 -7.26 82.62
C SER A 349 41.56 -7.81 81.41
N PHE A 350 40.48 -8.59 81.70
CA PHE A 350 39.60 -9.15 80.67
C PHE A 350 38.99 -8.04 79.81
N ASP A 351 38.81 -6.84 80.38
CA ASP A 351 38.26 -5.67 79.69
C ASP A 351 39.21 -5.10 78.62
N GLU A 352 40.51 -5.07 78.89
CA GLU A 352 41.48 -4.65 77.91
C GLU A 352 41.60 -5.58 76.68
N LEU A 353 41.45 -6.89 76.92
CA LEU A 353 41.43 -7.89 75.85
C LEU A 353 40.14 -7.85 75.06
N THR A 354 39.02 -7.54 75.69
CA THR A 354 37.72 -7.40 75.09
C THR A 354 37.67 -6.12 74.24
N ASP A 355 38.18 -5.00 74.72
CA ASP A 355 38.29 -3.76 74.00
C ASP A 355 39.21 -3.87 72.76
N LYS A 356 40.35 -4.53 72.91
CA LYS A 356 41.25 -4.80 71.80
C LYS A 356 40.63 -5.71 70.74
N LYS A 357 39.87 -6.71 71.16
CA LYS A 357 39.10 -7.57 70.27
C LYS A 357 38.00 -6.79 69.55
N ARG A 358 37.27 -5.89 70.26
CA ARG A 358 36.24 -5.04 69.66
C ARG A 358 36.82 -4.12 68.62
N LEU A 359 37.95 -3.42 68.87
CA LEU A 359 38.63 -2.56 67.92
C LEU A 359 39.10 -3.30 66.66
N LEU A 360 39.58 -4.55 66.85
CA LEU A 360 39.98 -5.37 65.68
C LEU A 360 38.79 -5.86 64.86
N VAL A 361 37.67 -6.13 65.48
CA VAL A 361 36.40 -6.51 64.79
C VAL A 361 35.86 -5.29 64.02
N GLU A 362 35.80 -4.12 64.66
CA GLU A 362 35.38 -2.85 64.01
C GLU A 362 36.27 -2.51 62.83
N SER A 363 37.59 -2.68 62.97
CA SER A 363 38.54 -2.50 61.85
C SER A 363 38.30 -3.51 60.71
N GLN A 364 37.99 -4.75 61.04
CA GLN A 364 37.67 -5.79 60.08
C GLN A 364 36.36 -5.50 59.35
N GLU A 365 35.32 -5.00 60.05
CA GLU A 365 34.06 -4.60 59.45
C GLU A 365 34.19 -3.38 58.55
N SER A 366 34.99 -2.37 58.95
CA SER A 366 35.30 -1.21 58.13
C SER A 366 36.00 -1.60 56.84
N ILE A 367 37.04 -2.43 56.92
CA ILE A 367 37.75 -2.93 55.72
C ILE A 367 36.83 -3.79 54.84
N SER A 368 35.93 -4.57 55.45
CA SER A 368 34.94 -5.38 54.71
C SER A 368 33.92 -4.51 54.01
N SER A 369 33.47 -3.40 54.65
CA SER A 369 32.55 -2.44 54.04
C SER A 369 33.18 -1.66 52.91
N GLU A 370 34.42 -1.24 53.04
CA GLU A 370 35.19 -0.60 51.98
C GLU A 370 35.41 -1.54 50.78
N LEU A 371 35.68 -2.81 51.06
CA LEU A 371 35.81 -3.84 50.03
C LEU A 371 34.49 -4.04 49.25
N LYS A 372 33.34 -4.05 49.97
CA LYS A 372 32.03 -4.12 49.33
C LYS A 372 31.74 -2.91 48.46
N SER A 373 31.99 -1.69 48.96
CA SER A 373 31.76 -0.47 48.19
C SER A 373 32.68 -0.38 46.95
N MET A 374 33.90 -0.93 47.03
CA MET A 374 34.78 -1.03 45.88
C MET A 374 34.36 -2.08 44.83
N VAL A 375 33.72 -3.15 45.27
CA VAL A 375 33.13 -4.17 44.36
C VAL A 375 31.89 -3.63 43.65
N GLU A 376 31.00 -2.97 44.42
CA GLU A 376 29.80 -2.32 43.87
C GLU A 376 30.08 -1.14 42.92
N SER A 377 31.21 -0.50 43.08
CA SER A 377 31.64 0.56 42.11
C SER A 377 32.27 0.00 40.82
N LYS A 378 32.35 -1.32 40.69
CA LYS A 378 32.95 -2.03 39.56
C LYS A 378 31.93 -2.69 38.63
N GLU A 379 30.66 -2.81 39.10
CA GLU A 379 29.50 -3.15 38.25
C GLU A 379 28.87 -1.88 37.64
#